data_ec8354e39a336fdb626bbf6712b23da3
#
_entry.id   ec8354e39a336fdb626bbf6712b23da3
#
_cell.length_a   1.000
_cell.length_b   1.000
_cell.length_c   1.000
_cell.angle_alpha   90.00
_cell.angle_beta   90.00
_cell.angle_gamma   90.00
#
_symmetry.space_group_name_H-M   'P 1'
#
loop_
_entity.id
_entity.type
_entity.pdbx_description
1 polymer ?
#
loop_
_entity_poly.entity_id
_entity_poly.type
_entity_poly.pdbx_seq_one_letter_code
_entity_poly.pdbx_strand_id
1 'polypeptide(L)'
;KIGFGHFSRCIRLASYFGSRGIKSKIYLDKKNYLDNFFLGKKNFDIKNLYLTKDSFQNQSSDAKLFMKNINKNSIVLVDDYRLDHQWEKLVSKKAYKILSIEDQNKVIHYSDYIVNSNPKYIDQSNYIKKNKKKCSYLLGPKFSIINNEKLIKKKKSTKKNLTFYFGGAGNLIFYYKILNYMIL
;
A
#
# COMPACT_ATOMS: atom_id res chain seq x y z
N LYS A 1 1.12 -14.17 1.21
CA LYS A 1 2.31 -13.27 1.26
C LYS A 1 1.87 -11.91 0.75
N ILE A 2 2.04 -10.85 1.54
CA ILE A 2 1.88 -9.47 1.09
C ILE A 2 3.06 -9.18 0.15
N GLY A 3 2.76 -8.76 -1.08
CA GLY A 3 3.79 -8.45 -2.07
C GLY A 3 4.48 -7.10 -1.80
N PHE A 4 5.64 -6.87 -2.44
CA PHE A 4 6.37 -5.60 -2.35
C PHE A 4 5.56 -4.36 -2.79
N GLY A 5 4.44 -4.54 -3.47
CA GLY A 5 3.58 -3.45 -3.97
C GLY A 5 3.06 -2.53 -2.87
N HIS A 6 2.54 -3.08 -1.77
CA HIS A 6 2.05 -2.32 -0.62
C HIS A 6 3.16 -1.48 0.02
N PHE A 7 4.30 -2.13 0.27
CA PHE A 7 5.45 -1.46 0.85
C PHE A 7 5.99 -0.34 -0.05
N SER A 8 6.15 -0.59 -1.34
CA SER A 8 6.58 0.41 -2.33
C SER A 8 5.62 1.61 -2.38
N ARG A 9 4.33 1.37 -2.30
CA ARG A 9 3.27 2.39 -2.28
C ARG A 9 3.39 3.27 -1.03
N CYS A 10 3.54 2.67 0.14
CA CYS A 10 3.74 3.40 1.40
C CYS A 10 5.01 4.26 1.39
N ILE A 11 6.11 3.75 0.84
CA ILE A 11 7.37 4.51 0.72
C ILE A 11 7.22 5.73 -0.18
N ARG A 12 6.56 5.58 -1.33
CA ARG A 12 6.34 6.70 -2.24
C ARG A 12 5.55 7.82 -1.57
N LEU A 13 4.49 7.47 -0.83
CA LEU A 13 3.72 8.43 -0.07
C LEU A 13 4.53 9.08 1.04
N ALA A 14 5.27 8.30 1.82
CA ALA A 14 6.11 8.83 2.89
C ALA A 14 7.21 9.76 2.34
N SER A 15 7.84 9.42 1.22
CA SER A 15 8.82 10.26 0.54
C SER A 15 8.20 11.57 0.04
N TYR A 16 7.01 11.48 -0.57
CA TYR A 16 6.27 12.64 -1.05
C TYR A 16 5.90 13.59 0.10
N PHE A 17 5.40 13.07 1.21
CA PHE A 17 5.10 13.87 2.39
C PHE A 17 6.35 14.44 3.04
N GLY A 18 7.42 13.66 3.12
CA GLY A 18 8.71 14.08 3.66
C GLY A 18 9.32 15.25 2.87
N SER A 19 9.20 15.25 1.54
CA SER A 19 9.65 16.37 0.70
C SER A 19 8.86 17.67 0.93
N ARG A 20 7.72 17.59 1.62
CA ARG A 20 6.88 18.73 2.03
C ARG A 20 6.99 19.05 3.52
N GLY A 21 7.98 18.51 4.21
CA GLY A 21 8.19 18.73 5.64
C GLY A 21 7.25 17.96 6.56
N ILE A 22 6.43 17.05 6.04
CA ILE A 22 5.51 16.23 6.85
C ILE A 22 6.25 14.98 7.32
N LYS A 23 6.44 14.87 8.63
CA LYS A 23 7.06 13.68 9.26
C LYS A 23 6.17 12.47 9.07
N SER A 24 6.72 11.43 8.46
CA SER A 24 6.02 10.16 8.22
C SER A 24 6.74 9.01 8.92
N LYS A 25 5.97 8.02 9.38
CA LYS A 25 6.48 6.77 9.94
C LYS A 25 5.77 5.61 9.27
N ILE A 26 6.54 4.63 8.80
CA ILE A 26 6.02 3.39 8.22
C ILE A 26 6.14 2.29 9.26
N TYR A 27 5.06 1.58 9.51
CA TYR A 27 5.01 0.45 10.42
C TYR A 27 4.87 -0.85 9.63
N LEU A 28 5.72 -1.82 9.93
CA LEU A 28 5.78 -3.12 9.25
C LEU A 28 5.67 -4.25 10.26
N ASP A 29 5.10 -5.37 9.85
CA ASP A 29 4.98 -6.59 10.66
C ASP A 29 6.24 -7.47 10.64
N LYS A 30 7.17 -7.24 9.71
CA LYS A 30 8.39 -8.05 9.54
C LYS A 30 9.63 -7.22 9.26
N LYS A 31 10.74 -7.62 9.90
CA LYS A 31 12.05 -6.98 9.76
C LYS A 31 12.71 -7.19 8.38
N ASN A 32 12.43 -8.31 7.73
CA ASN A 32 13.20 -8.81 6.58
C ASN A 32 12.99 -8.08 5.25
N TYR A 33 12.14 -7.04 5.20
CA TYR A 33 11.93 -6.26 3.97
C TYR A 33 12.89 -5.07 3.82
N LEU A 34 13.68 -4.77 4.85
CA LEU A 34 14.41 -3.50 4.94
C LEU A 34 15.84 -3.55 4.43
N ASP A 35 16.50 -4.71 4.54
CA ASP A 35 17.95 -4.77 4.39
C ASP A 35 18.43 -4.61 2.94
N ASN A 36 17.56 -4.85 1.96
CA ASN A 36 17.95 -4.88 0.55
C ASN A 36 17.46 -3.70 -0.31
N PHE A 37 16.64 -2.79 0.24
CA PHE A 37 15.95 -1.81 -0.61
C PHE A 37 16.38 -0.34 -0.44
N PHE A 38 17.16 0.01 0.58
CA PHE A 38 17.37 1.43 0.91
C PHE A 38 18.81 1.82 1.21
N LEU A 39 19.53 2.24 0.18
CA LEU A 39 20.87 2.86 0.28
C LEU A 39 20.83 4.41 0.24
N GLY A 40 19.68 5.07 0.40
CA GLY A 40 19.56 6.52 0.30
C GLY A 40 19.08 7.23 1.58
N LYS A 41 19.32 8.55 1.70
CA LYS A 41 18.76 9.41 2.76
C LYS A 41 17.23 9.37 2.69
N LYS A 42 16.59 9.05 3.83
CA LYS A 42 15.13 8.96 3.94
C LYS A 42 14.59 10.13 4.73
N ASN A 43 13.53 10.74 4.24
CA ASN A 43 12.78 11.78 4.93
C ASN A 43 11.65 11.22 5.81
N PHE A 44 11.74 9.95 6.19
CA PHE A 44 10.74 9.24 6.99
C PHE A 44 11.38 8.11 7.80
N ASP A 45 10.73 7.74 8.90
CA ASP A 45 11.16 6.66 9.78
C ASP A 45 10.46 5.35 9.40
N ILE A 46 11.18 4.23 9.49
CA ILE A 46 10.60 2.90 9.39
C ILE A 46 10.71 2.22 10.75
N LYS A 47 9.60 1.71 11.24
CA LYS A 47 9.51 1.00 12.51
C LYS A 47 8.90 -0.37 12.32
N ASN A 48 9.49 -1.36 12.97
CA ASN A 48 8.90 -2.68 13.03
C ASN A 48 7.92 -2.72 14.22
N LEU A 49 6.68 -3.05 13.96
CA LEU A 49 5.77 -3.53 14.97
C LEU A 49 5.96 -5.05 15.02
N TYR A 50 6.62 -5.53 16.09
CA TYR A 50 6.66 -6.95 16.34
C TYR A 50 5.26 -7.40 16.77
N LEU A 51 4.51 -7.89 15.79
CA LEU A 51 3.29 -8.58 16.06
C LEU A 51 3.65 -10.05 16.30
N THR A 52 3.12 -10.62 17.36
CA THR A 52 3.19 -12.06 17.58
C THR A 52 2.61 -12.78 16.36
N LYS A 53 2.97 -14.03 16.13
CA LYS A 53 2.48 -14.87 15.01
C LYS A 53 0.95 -14.82 14.82
N ASP A 54 0.23 -14.45 15.86
CA ASP A 54 -1.24 -14.40 15.94
C ASP A 54 -1.87 -13.07 15.54
N SER A 55 -1.09 -12.08 15.06
CA SER A 55 -1.63 -10.77 14.63
C SER A 55 -2.65 -10.90 13.48
N PHE A 56 -2.56 -11.95 12.67
CA PHE A 56 -3.57 -12.30 11.68
C PHE A 56 -4.94 -12.63 12.27
N GLN A 57 -4.97 -13.14 13.51
CA GLN A 57 -6.18 -13.60 14.18
C GLN A 57 -6.67 -12.58 15.22
N ASN A 58 -5.83 -11.61 15.62
CA ASN A 58 -6.17 -10.67 16.68
C ASN A 58 -5.91 -9.20 16.30
N GLN A 59 -6.75 -8.65 15.43
CA GLN A 59 -6.72 -7.24 15.03
C GLN A 59 -6.83 -6.28 16.22
N SER A 60 -7.49 -6.70 17.31
CA SER A 60 -7.63 -5.86 18.51
C SER A 60 -6.28 -5.66 19.21
N SER A 61 -5.48 -6.70 19.34
CA SER A 61 -4.13 -6.61 19.93
C SER A 61 -3.18 -5.79 19.06
N ASP A 62 -3.26 -5.97 17.74
CA ASP A 62 -2.52 -5.17 16.77
C ASP A 62 -2.88 -3.68 16.89
N ALA A 63 -4.16 -3.35 16.86
CA ALA A 63 -4.63 -1.97 17.01
C ALA A 63 -4.16 -1.33 18.33
N LYS A 64 -4.24 -2.06 19.45
CA LYS A 64 -3.75 -1.58 20.75
C LYS A 64 -2.26 -1.28 20.74
N LEU A 65 -1.45 -2.16 20.11
CA LEU A 65 -0.01 -1.94 20.00
C LEU A 65 0.29 -0.74 19.09
N PHE A 66 -0.36 -0.65 17.95
CA PHE A 66 -0.21 0.46 17.01
C PHE A 66 -0.58 1.80 17.65
N MET A 67 -1.69 1.85 18.39
CA MET A 67 -2.15 3.06 19.07
C MET A 67 -1.15 3.63 20.08
N LYS A 68 -0.21 2.84 20.63
CA LYS A 68 0.86 3.38 21.48
C LYS A 68 1.80 4.32 20.71
N ASN A 69 1.85 4.24 19.40
CA ASN A 69 2.77 4.96 18.53
C ASN A 69 2.16 6.18 17.82
N ILE A 70 0.86 6.42 17.97
CA ILE A 70 0.15 7.54 17.36
C ILE A 70 -0.45 8.46 18.41
N ASN A 71 -0.92 9.64 17.99
CA ASN A 71 -1.64 10.61 18.81
C ASN A 71 -2.86 11.17 18.06
N LYS A 72 -3.60 12.08 18.73
CA LYS A 72 -4.83 12.69 18.19
C LYS A 72 -4.64 13.55 16.93
N ASN A 73 -3.41 13.87 16.56
CA ASN A 73 -3.10 14.64 15.34
C ASN A 73 -2.59 13.72 14.21
N SER A 74 -2.49 12.41 14.46
CA SER A 74 -1.97 11.47 13.48
C SER A 74 -3.01 11.14 12.42
N ILE A 75 -2.63 11.29 11.15
CA ILE A 75 -3.34 10.70 10.03
C ILE A 75 -2.76 9.31 9.79
N VAL A 76 -3.62 8.31 9.79
CA VAL A 76 -3.23 6.91 9.63
C VAL A 76 -3.59 6.45 8.23
N LEU A 77 -2.61 5.95 7.50
CA LEU A 77 -2.79 5.31 6.20
C LEU A 77 -2.66 3.80 6.38
N VAL A 78 -3.68 3.07 5.96
CA VAL A 78 -3.76 1.60 6.03
C VAL A 78 -3.65 1.02 4.63
N ASP A 79 -2.65 0.19 4.40
CA ASP A 79 -2.44 -0.54 3.15
C ASP A 79 -2.12 -2.01 3.46
N ASP A 80 -3.09 -2.66 4.09
CA ASP A 80 -2.99 -4.06 4.50
C ASP A 80 -4.39 -4.72 4.49
N TYR A 81 -4.60 -5.67 3.58
CA TYR A 81 -5.89 -6.36 3.41
C TYR A 81 -6.29 -7.28 4.58
N ARG A 82 -5.39 -7.48 5.54
CA ARG A 82 -5.66 -8.24 6.76
C ARG A 82 -6.44 -7.42 7.79
N LEU A 83 -6.34 -6.09 7.68
CA LEU A 83 -6.95 -5.14 8.59
C LEU A 83 -8.28 -4.66 8.02
N ASP A 84 -9.33 -4.70 8.83
CA ASP A 84 -10.68 -4.32 8.45
C ASP A 84 -11.29 -3.27 9.38
N HIS A 85 -12.59 -3.08 9.27
CA HIS A 85 -13.35 -2.13 10.07
C HIS A 85 -13.18 -2.31 11.59
N GLN A 86 -12.84 -3.48 12.09
CA GLN A 86 -12.66 -3.71 13.53
C GLN A 86 -11.38 -3.04 14.01
N TRP A 87 -10.27 -3.22 13.28
CA TRP A 87 -9.00 -2.56 13.55
C TRP A 87 -9.12 -1.04 13.40
N GLU A 88 -9.70 -0.60 12.29
CA GLU A 88 -9.87 0.81 11.98
C GLU A 88 -10.75 1.53 13.00
N LYS A 89 -11.83 0.89 13.47
CA LYS A 89 -12.71 1.41 14.53
C LYS A 89 -11.97 1.60 15.85
N LEU A 90 -11.07 0.70 16.21
CA LEU A 90 -10.25 0.86 17.43
C LEU A 90 -9.28 2.02 17.27
N VAL A 91 -8.54 2.07 16.15
CA VAL A 91 -7.54 3.10 15.88
C VAL A 91 -8.16 4.49 15.74
N SER A 92 -9.40 4.59 15.22
CA SER A 92 -10.13 5.86 15.08
C SER A 92 -10.40 6.55 16.41
N LYS A 93 -10.35 5.84 17.54
CA LYS A 93 -10.47 6.45 18.88
C LYS A 93 -9.29 7.35 19.22
N LYS A 94 -8.16 7.22 18.54
CA LYS A 94 -6.94 7.98 18.81
C LYS A 94 -6.41 8.75 17.59
N ALA A 95 -6.59 8.24 16.40
CA ALA A 95 -6.17 8.89 15.16
C ALA A 95 -7.08 10.08 14.81
N TYR A 96 -6.51 11.12 14.19
CA TYR A 96 -7.30 12.23 13.64
C TYR A 96 -8.14 11.77 12.44
N LYS A 97 -7.53 11.08 11.51
CA LYS A 97 -8.16 10.54 10.30
C LYS A 97 -7.55 9.20 9.91
N ILE A 98 -8.37 8.35 9.30
CA ILE A 98 -7.95 7.09 8.71
C ILE A 98 -8.23 7.12 7.22
N LEU A 99 -7.21 6.77 6.42
CA LEU A 99 -7.26 6.59 4.98
C LEU A 99 -6.88 5.14 4.67
N SER A 100 -7.78 4.39 4.04
CA SER A 100 -7.53 2.99 3.66
C SER A 100 -7.34 2.87 2.16
N ILE A 101 -6.30 2.14 1.76
CA ILE A 101 -6.02 1.81 0.36
C ILE A 101 -6.54 0.40 0.11
N GLU A 102 -7.38 0.27 -0.91
CA GLU A 102 -8.00 -0.99 -1.26
C GLU A 102 -8.03 -1.18 -2.78
N ASP A 103 -7.63 -2.35 -3.27
CA ASP A 103 -7.58 -2.64 -4.71
C ASP A 103 -8.72 -3.57 -5.17
N GLN A 104 -9.37 -4.31 -4.26
CA GLN A 104 -10.28 -5.40 -4.59
C GLN A 104 -11.76 -5.19 -4.22
N ASN A 105 -12.08 -4.15 -3.46
CA ASN A 105 -13.41 -3.89 -2.87
C ASN A 105 -13.99 -5.10 -2.13
N LYS A 106 -13.16 -5.79 -1.34
CA LYS A 106 -13.57 -6.96 -0.56
C LYS A 106 -13.73 -6.68 0.93
N VAL A 107 -12.97 -5.74 1.45
CA VAL A 107 -12.89 -5.43 2.88
C VAL A 107 -14.01 -4.46 3.28
N ILE A 108 -14.57 -4.65 4.46
CA ILE A 108 -15.45 -3.68 5.10
C ILE A 108 -14.59 -2.72 5.91
N HIS A 109 -14.77 -1.42 5.72
CA HIS A 109 -13.95 -0.39 6.35
C HIS A 109 -14.67 0.41 7.43
N TYR A 110 -13.88 1.11 8.25
CA TYR A 110 -14.30 2.17 9.18
C TYR A 110 -13.37 3.38 9.03
N SER A 111 -13.21 3.85 7.80
CA SER A 111 -12.25 4.88 7.41
C SER A 111 -12.91 6.19 7.03
N ASP A 112 -12.19 7.30 7.12
CA ASP A 112 -12.62 8.62 6.65
C ASP A 112 -12.48 8.75 5.13
N TYR A 113 -11.47 8.08 4.57
CA TYR A 113 -11.19 8.05 3.14
C TYR A 113 -10.87 6.62 2.70
N ILE A 114 -11.40 6.23 1.55
CA ILE A 114 -11.01 4.99 0.85
C ILE A 114 -10.45 5.35 -0.50
N VAL A 115 -9.24 4.88 -0.79
CA VAL A 115 -8.56 5.05 -2.07
C VAL A 115 -8.58 3.72 -2.82
N ASN A 116 -9.14 3.72 -4.02
CA ASN A 116 -9.06 2.58 -4.91
C ASN A 116 -8.77 3.06 -6.33
N SER A 117 -7.53 2.84 -6.78
CA SER A 117 -7.05 3.31 -8.08
C SER A 117 -7.39 2.38 -9.25
N ASN A 118 -8.14 1.31 -9.02
CA ASN A 118 -8.52 0.36 -10.07
C ASN A 118 -9.35 1.04 -11.16
N PRO A 119 -8.97 0.92 -12.45
CA PRO A 119 -9.73 1.50 -13.57
C PRO A 119 -11.19 1.08 -13.64
N LYS A 120 -11.53 -0.11 -13.12
CA LYS A 120 -12.92 -0.60 -13.03
C LYS A 120 -13.85 0.36 -12.30
N TYR A 121 -13.32 1.19 -11.40
CA TYR A 121 -14.09 2.10 -10.55
C TYR A 121 -13.99 3.57 -10.99
N ILE A 122 -13.70 3.85 -12.26
CA ILE A 122 -13.81 5.20 -12.84
C ILE A 122 -15.25 5.70 -12.70
N ASP A 123 -16.19 4.85 -13.03
CA ASP A 123 -17.60 5.05 -12.71
C ASP A 123 -17.87 4.58 -11.27
N GLN A 124 -18.09 5.54 -10.39
CA GLN A 124 -18.31 5.28 -8.97
C GLN A 124 -19.61 4.50 -8.68
N SER A 125 -20.52 4.42 -9.64
CA SER A 125 -21.78 3.68 -9.52
C SER A 125 -21.56 2.18 -9.29
N ASN A 126 -20.47 1.65 -9.86
CA ASN A 126 -20.10 0.23 -9.74
C ASN A 126 -19.33 -0.11 -8.46
N TYR A 127 -19.02 0.90 -7.64
CA TYR A 127 -18.30 0.67 -6.39
C TYR A 127 -19.25 0.39 -5.23
N ILE A 128 -19.18 -0.80 -4.67
CA ILE A 128 -20.00 -1.15 -3.50
C ILE A 128 -19.40 -0.48 -2.26
N LYS A 129 -20.12 0.48 -1.72
CA LYS A 129 -19.71 1.25 -0.53
C LYS A 129 -19.83 0.41 0.73
N LYS A 130 -18.72 -0.20 1.14
CA LYS A 130 -18.64 -1.07 2.32
C LYS A 130 -17.96 -0.35 3.49
N ASN A 131 -18.46 0.79 3.90
CA ASN A 131 -17.90 1.52 5.04
C ASN A 131 -18.93 1.69 6.16
N LYS A 132 -18.50 1.51 7.41
CA LYS A 132 -19.36 1.57 8.61
C LYS A 132 -19.57 2.98 9.15
N LYS A 133 -18.96 3.99 8.53
CA LYS A 133 -19.19 5.42 8.84
C LYS A 133 -19.22 6.26 7.58
N LYS A 134 -19.58 7.56 7.69
CA LYS A 134 -19.48 8.53 6.59
C LYS A 134 -18.03 8.58 6.08
N CYS A 135 -17.84 8.43 4.77
CA CYS A 135 -16.55 8.27 4.13
C CYS A 135 -16.51 9.01 2.79
N SER A 136 -15.35 9.55 2.43
CA SER A 136 -15.05 10.05 1.09
C SER A 136 -14.32 8.97 0.28
N TYR A 137 -14.79 8.73 -0.95
CA TYR A 137 -14.24 7.72 -1.84
C TYR A 137 -13.41 8.39 -2.94
N LEU A 138 -12.14 7.99 -3.05
CA LEU A 138 -11.16 8.45 -4.02
C LEU A 138 -10.94 7.30 -5.02
N LEU A 139 -11.77 7.25 -6.06
CA LEU A 139 -11.87 6.10 -6.97
C LEU A 139 -11.30 6.40 -8.35
N GLY A 140 -10.72 5.36 -8.94
CA GLY A 140 -10.21 5.37 -10.30
C GLY A 140 -8.74 5.80 -10.43
N PRO A 141 -8.17 5.70 -11.65
CA PRO A 141 -6.73 5.85 -11.92
C PRO A 141 -6.13 7.20 -11.53
N LYS A 142 -6.93 8.27 -11.50
CA LYS A 142 -6.46 9.60 -11.08
C LYS A 142 -5.92 9.64 -9.64
N PHE A 143 -6.27 8.64 -8.82
CA PHE A 143 -5.78 8.49 -7.46
C PHE A 143 -4.67 7.43 -7.32
N SER A 144 -4.08 7.01 -8.44
CA SER A 144 -2.96 6.09 -8.42
C SER A 144 -1.74 6.70 -7.75
N ILE A 145 -1.13 5.93 -6.85
CA ILE A 145 0.10 6.32 -6.15
C ILE A 145 1.28 5.90 -7.02
N ILE A 146 1.59 6.74 -8.01
CA ILE A 146 2.69 6.55 -8.93
C ILE A 146 3.80 7.55 -8.65
N ASN A 147 5.04 7.21 -9.01
CA ASN A 147 6.15 8.13 -8.94
C ASN A 147 6.09 9.09 -10.13
N ASN A 148 6.17 10.40 -9.86
CA ASN A 148 6.28 11.44 -10.89
C ASN A 148 7.72 11.57 -11.42
N GLU A 149 8.54 10.53 -11.32
CA GLU A 149 9.82 10.52 -12.02
C GLU A 149 9.56 10.75 -13.51
N LYS A 150 10.32 11.71 -14.05
CA LYS A 150 10.19 12.16 -15.45
C LYS A 150 10.02 10.94 -16.35
N LEU A 151 8.88 10.86 -17.03
CA LEU A 151 8.68 9.87 -18.09
C LEU A 151 9.88 9.95 -19.01
N ILE A 152 10.73 8.94 -18.98
CA ILE A 152 11.88 8.86 -19.87
C ILE A 152 11.31 8.91 -21.28
N LYS A 153 11.61 9.99 -22.02
CA LYS A 153 11.20 10.11 -23.42
C LYS A 153 11.69 8.86 -24.13
N LYS A 154 10.76 8.02 -24.58
CA LYS A 154 11.10 6.82 -25.34
C LYS A 154 11.94 7.25 -26.55
N LYS A 155 13.22 6.90 -26.58
CA LYS A 155 13.97 6.94 -27.83
C LYS A 155 13.27 5.98 -28.78
N LYS A 156 12.90 6.45 -29.98
CA LYS A 156 12.36 5.56 -31.02
C LYS A 156 13.41 4.44 -31.27
N SER A 157 13.10 3.23 -30.85
CA SER A 157 13.92 2.06 -31.15
C SER A 157 13.33 1.37 -32.34
N THR A 158 14.14 1.04 -33.34
CA THR A 158 13.74 0.19 -34.47
C THR A 158 13.67 -1.28 -34.09
N LYS A 159 14.23 -1.64 -32.91
CA LYS A 159 14.21 -3.02 -32.40
C LYS A 159 12.89 -3.32 -31.69
N LYS A 160 12.29 -4.47 -32.01
CA LYS A 160 11.14 -5.00 -31.25
C LYS A 160 11.64 -5.49 -29.91
N ASN A 161 11.11 -4.95 -28.82
CA ASN A 161 11.41 -5.36 -27.45
C ASN A 161 10.20 -6.09 -26.87
N LEU A 162 10.43 -7.25 -26.29
CA LEU A 162 9.44 -8.00 -25.55
C LEU A 162 9.75 -7.90 -24.07
N THR A 163 8.85 -7.33 -23.30
CA THR A 163 9.02 -7.11 -21.85
C THR A 163 8.05 -7.98 -21.08
N PHE A 164 8.56 -8.78 -20.16
CA PHE A 164 7.77 -9.57 -19.21
C PHE A 164 7.85 -8.94 -17.83
N TYR A 165 6.71 -8.82 -17.16
CA TYR A 165 6.62 -8.36 -15.79
C TYR A 165 5.61 -9.19 -15.00
N PHE A 166 6.10 -9.93 -14.00
CA PHE A 166 5.28 -10.80 -13.13
C PHE A 166 5.18 -10.27 -11.68
N GLY A 167 5.37 -8.96 -11.51
CA GLY A 167 5.35 -8.35 -10.19
C GLY A 167 6.59 -8.64 -9.35
N GLY A 168 6.69 -8.02 -8.18
CA GLY A 168 7.85 -8.14 -7.29
C GLY A 168 8.00 -9.49 -6.57
N ALA A 169 7.02 -10.40 -6.68
CA ALA A 169 7.04 -11.74 -6.10
C ALA A 169 6.89 -12.84 -7.16
N GLY A 170 7.21 -12.54 -8.41
CA GLY A 170 7.10 -13.47 -9.53
C GLY A 170 7.89 -14.77 -9.31
N ASN A 171 7.32 -15.87 -9.78
CA ASN A 171 7.97 -17.18 -9.70
C ASN A 171 8.98 -17.32 -10.87
N LEU A 172 10.27 -17.39 -10.55
CA LEU A 172 11.35 -17.54 -11.54
C LEU A 172 11.17 -18.77 -12.45
N ILE A 173 10.56 -19.84 -11.94
CA ILE A 173 10.27 -21.05 -12.75
C ILE A 173 9.36 -20.72 -13.92
N PHE A 174 8.41 -19.81 -13.75
CA PHE A 174 7.51 -19.37 -14.80
C PHE A 174 8.25 -18.59 -15.90
N TYR A 175 9.22 -17.75 -15.52
CA TYR A 175 10.09 -17.05 -16.46
C TYR A 175 10.84 -18.03 -17.37
N TYR A 176 11.48 -19.04 -16.76
CA TYR A 176 12.23 -20.05 -17.52
C TYR A 176 11.34 -20.85 -18.47
N LYS A 177 10.13 -21.22 -18.04
CA LYS A 177 9.20 -21.94 -18.93
C LYS A 177 8.82 -21.10 -20.14
N ILE A 178 8.49 -19.83 -19.95
CA ILE A 178 8.12 -18.94 -21.06
C ILE A 178 9.29 -18.71 -22.00
N LEU A 179 10.49 -18.45 -21.46
CA LEU A 179 11.71 -18.27 -22.27
C LEU A 179 12.01 -19.51 -23.12
N ASN A 180 11.89 -20.70 -22.55
CA ASN A 180 12.11 -21.95 -23.28
C ASN A 180 11.10 -22.16 -24.41
N TYR A 181 9.84 -21.75 -24.23
CA TYR A 181 8.83 -21.79 -25.30
C TYR A 181 9.06 -20.76 -26.41
N MET A 182 9.82 -19.71 -26.16
CA MET A 182 10.07 -18.63 -27.14
C MET A 182 11.37 -18.80 -27.92
N ILE A 183 12.27 -19.67 -27.45
CA ILE A 183 13.57 -19.96 -28.11
C ILE A 183 13.43 -21.12 -29.11
N LEU A 184 12.31 -21.82 -29.10
CA LEU A 184 11.92 -22.83 -30.12
C LEU A 184 11.16 -22.18 -31.27
#